data_a8a8112308167fd98409ca75744c6d12
#
_entry.id   a8a8112308167fd98409ca75744c6d12
#
_cell.length_a   1.000
_cell.length_b   1.000
_cell.length_c   1.000
_cell.angle_alpha   90.00
_cell.angle_beta   90.00
_cell.angle_gamma   90.00
#
_symmetry.space_group_name_H-M   'P 1'
#
loop_
_entity.id
_entity.type
_entity.pdbx_description
1 polymer ?
#
loop_
_entity_poly.entity_id
_entity_poly.type
_entity_poly.pdbx_seq_one_letter_code
_entity_poly.pdbx_strand_id
1 'polypeptide(L)'
;MPNLAACGSGHTTPVETAAPDAGEYVIGPGDSLSIFVYQSPSLSVTALPVRPDGRISVPLVPDLVAAGKTPSELQTEIETRLKKFVQNPNVTVMPQSFQGPPDRQVKVIGEAVDPQAIPYRANLTLLDVMIATRGLTKFAAGNRAVIVRRVGGVQQRIHVHLSDLIKDGDVSQNVTMRPGDTLIIPQSWF
;
A
#
# COMPACT_ATOMS: atom_id res chain seq x y z
N MET A 1 -15.44 -64.71 -14.09
CA MET A 1 -15.90 -63.28 -14.09
C MET A 1 -14.95 -62.51 -13.21
N PRO A 2 -14.01 -61.77 -13.75
CA PRO A 2 -13.14 -60.91 -12.89
C PRO A 2 -13.73 -59.52 -12.80
N ASN A 3 -13.73 -59.04 -11.56
CA ASN A 3 -14.23 -57.74 -11.13
C ASN A 3 -13.12 -56.67 -11.40
N LEU A 4 -13.40 -55.68 -12.25
CA LEU A 4 -12.52 -54.53 -12.45
C LEU A 4 -12.75 -53.51 -11.35
N ALA A 5 -11.75 -53.31 -10.51
CA ALA A 5 -11.66 -52.19 -9.57
C ALA A 5 -11.24 -50.93 -10.34
N ALA A 6 -12.14 -49.92 -10.40
CA ALA A 6 -11.82 -48.60 -10.93
C ALA A 6 -11.05 -47.79 -9.90
N CYS A 7 -9.77 -47.48 -10.19
CA CYS A 7 -8.99 -46.47 -9.47
C CYS A 7 -9.53 -45.09 -9.79
N GLY A 8 -10.18 -44.45 -8.85
CA GLY A 8 -10.57 -43.04 -8.89
C GLY A 8 -9.33 -42.17 -8.73
N SER A 9 -8.92 -41.49 -9.80
CA SER A 9 -7.88 -40.45 -9.77
C SER A 9 -8.45 -39.21 -9.07
N GLY A 10 -8.08 -38.99 -7.84
CA GLY A 10 -8.36 -37.73 -7.12
C GLY A 10 -7.65 -36.57 -7.80
N HIS A 11 -8.42 -35.76 -8.53
CA HIS A 11 -7.97 -34.47 -8.98
C HIS A 11 -7.94 -33.53 -7.77
N THR A 12 -6.76 -33.34 -7.22
CA THR A 12 -6.50 -32.20 -6.34
C THR A 12 -6.48 -30.95 -7.24
N THR A 13 -7.59 -30.23 -7.24
CA THR A 13 -7.62 -28.87 -7.77
C THR A 13 -6.56 -28.05 -7.05
N PRO A 14 -5.65 -27.35 -7.75
CA PRO A 14 -4.77 -26.40 -7.11
C PRO A 14 -5.64 -25.35 -6.42
N VAL A 15 -5.38 -25.11 -5.14
CA VAL A 15 -5.92 -23.95 -4.45
C VAL A 15 -5.36 -22.75 -5.19
N GLU A 16 -6.19 -22.15 -6.02
CA GLU A 16 -5.93 -20.87 -6.66
C GLU A 16 -5.66 -19.88 -5.52
N THR A 17 -4.38 -19.60 -5.32
CA THR A 17 -3.95 -18.57 -4.38
C THR A 17 -4.49 -17.28 -4.94
N ALA A 18 -5.61 -16.80 -4.40
CA ALA A 18 -6.20 -15.53 -4.76
C ALA A 18 -5.07 -14.49 -4.83
N ALA A 19 -4.88 -13.89 -6.00
CA ALA A 19 -3.94 -12.80 -6.19
C ALA A 19 -4.22 -11.77 -5.08
N PRO A 20 -3.19 -11.23 -4.42
CA PRO A 20 -3.41 -10.23 -3.39
C PRO A 20 -4.22 -9.11 -4.03
N ASP A 21 -5.37 -8.86 -3.44
CA ASP A 21 -6.34 -7.86 -3.84
C ASP A 21 -5.57 -6.59 -4.21
N ALA A 22 -5.59 -6.21 -5.50
CA ALA A 22 -5.09 -4.93 -5.96
C ALA A 22 -6.07 -3.87 -5.44
N GLY A 23 -6.10 -3.75 -4.10
CA GLY A 23 -7.04 -2.92 -3.38
C GLY A 23 -6.96 -1.50 -3.91
N GLU A 24 -8.11 -0.98 -4.30
CA GLU A 24 -8.29 0.41 -4.69
C GLU A 24 -7.58 1.33 -3.68
N TYR A 25 -6.97 2.40 -4.16
CA TYR A 25 -6.25 3.33 -3.28
C TYR A 25 -7.19 3.90 -2.21
N VAL A 26 -6.77 3.84 -0.97
CA VAL A 26 -7.50 4.37 0.19
C VAL A 26 -6.77 5.58 0.71
N ILE A 27 -7.49 6.69 0.84
CA ILE A 27 -6.97 7.96 1.32
C ILE A 27 -6.53 7.83 2.78
N GLY A 28 -5.35 8.34 3.09
CA GLY A 28 -4.77 8.37 4.43
C GLY A 28 -4.53 9.77 4.97
N PRO A 29 -4.36 9.92 6.30
CA PRO A 29 -3.88 11.17 6.88
C PRO A 29 -2.52 11.56 6.30
N GLY A 30 -2.35 12.85 5.97
CA GLY A 30 -1.13 13.37 5.33
C GLY A 30 -1.13 13.33 3.82
N ASP A 31 -2.10 12.69 3.17
CA ASP A 31 -2.27 12.78 1.74
C ASP A 31 -2.63 14.20 1.31
N SER A 32 -2.29 14.55 0.09
CA SER A 32 -2.72 15.79 -0.54
C SER A 32 -3.71 15.48 -1.66
N LEU A 33 -4.87 16.11 -1.61
CA LEU A 33 -5.94 15.93 -2.58
C LEU A 33 -6.14 17.20 -3.40
N SER A 34 -6.49 17.05 -4.67
CA SER A 34 -7.05 18.13 -5.49
C SER A 34 -8.52 17.81 -5.73
N ILE A 35 -9.37 18.77 -5.42
CA ILE A 35 -10.82 18.66 -5.60
C ILE A 35 -11.23 19.68 -6.63
N PHE A 36 -11.72 19.22 -7.76
CA PHE A 36 -12.20 20.04 -8.84
C PHE A 36 -13.73 19.96 -8.92
N VAL A 37 -14.39 21.12 -8.91
CA VAL A 37 -15.85 21.23 -9.06
C VAL A 37 -16.15 21.87 -10.42
N TYR A 38 -16.74 21.10 -11.31
CA TYR A 38 -17.07 21.56 -12.66
C TYR A 38 -18.03 22.77 -12.61
N GLN A 39 -17.79 23.77 -13.45
CA GLN A 39 -18.53 25.04 -13.51
C GLN A 39 -18.53 25.88 -12.23
N SER A 40 -17.78 25.49 -11.21
CA SER A 40 -17.68 26.22 -9.93
C SER A 40 -16.22 26.31 -9.46
N PRO A 41 -15.36 27.08 -10.15
CA PRO A 41 -13.93 27.16 -9.78
C PRO A 41 -13.71 27.66 -8.36
N SER A 42 -14.59 28.49 -7.82
CA SER A 42 -14.53 28.99 -6.45
C SER A 42 -14.71 27.92 -5.38
N LEU A 43 -15.25 26.75 -5.73
CA LEU A 43 -15.40 25.60 -4.86
C LEU A 43 -14.29 24.58 -5.05
N SER A 44 -13.45 24.77 -6.07
CA SER A 44 -12.31 23.88 -6.35
C SER A 44 -11.13 24.24 -5.44
N VAL A 45 -10.43 23.19 -4.96
CA VAL A 45 -9.26 23.35 -4.08
C VAL A 45 -8.14 22.48 -4.62
N THR A 46 -6.97 23.08 -4.81
CA THR A 46 -5.73 22.36 -5.15
C THR A 46 -4.87 22.16 -3.91
N ALA A 47 -4.19 21.01 -3.80
CA ALA A 47 -3.28 20.70 -2.71
C ALA A 47 -3.93 20.79 -1.31
N LEU A 48 -5.10 20.18 -1.15
CA LEU A 48 -5.80 20.09 0.13
C LEU A 48 -5.22 18.94 0.97
N PRO A 49 -4.52 19.22 2.08
CA PRO A 49 -3.99 18.16 2.92
C PRO A 49 -5.10 17.48 3.72
N VAL A 50 -5.04 16.15 3.82
CA VAL A 50 -5.85 15.37 4.76
C VAL A 50 -5.25 15.55 6.16
N ARG A 51 -6.04 16.08 7.07
CA ARG A 51 -5.62 16.37 8.45
C ARG A 51 -5.24 15.08 9.20
N PRO A 52 -4.46 15.16 10.28
CA PRO A 52 -4.11 14.00 11.10
C PRO A 52 -5.33 13.25 11.67
N ASP A 53 -6.46 13.94 11.86
CA ASP A 53 -7.74 13.35 12.26
C ASP A 53 -8.49 12.66 11.09
N GLY A 54 -7.88 12.62 9.90
CA GLY A 54 -8.45 12.02 8.70
C GLY A 54 -9.53 12.84 8.02
N ARG A 55 -9.71 14.11 8.38
CA ARG A 55 -10.74 14.99 7.82
C ARG A 55 -10.16 15.99 6.84
N ILE A 56 -11.03 16.46 5.96
CA ILE A 56 -10.78 17.58 5.04
C ILE A 56 -11.89 18.63 5.18
N SER A 57 -11.61 19.85 4.74
CA SER A 57 -12.63 20.90 4.65
C SER A 57 -12.54 21.55 3.28
N VAL A 58 -13.61 21.44 2.52
CA VAL A 58 -13.79 22.14 1.23
C VAL A 58 -14.83 23.25 1.38
N PRO A 59 -14.84 24.24 0.50
CA PRO A 59 -15.85 25.29 0.55
C PRO A 59 -17.26 24.69 0.59
N LEU A 60 -18.12 25.20 1.46
CA LEU A 60 -19.51 24.77 1.72
C LEU A 60 -19.64 23.36 2.36
N VAL A 61 -18.58 22.56 2.44
CA VAL A 61 -18.61 21.22 3.06
C VAL A 61 -17.47 21.10 4.07
N PRO A 62 -17.62 21.62 5.27
CA PRO A 62 -16.63 21.50 6.33
C PRO A 62 -16.61 20.09 6.94
N ASP A 63 -15.48 19.74 7.55
CA ASP A 63 -15.29 18.55 8.39
C ASP A 63 -15.77 17.21 7.79
N LEU A 64 -15.39 16.96 6.55
CA LEU A 64 -15.67 15.71 5.86
C LEU A 64 -14.61 14.66 6.18
N VAL A 65 -15.01 13.45 6.54
CA VAL A 65 -14.08 12.33 6.74
C VAL A 65 -13.62 11.83 5.37
N ALA A 66 -12.31 11.96 5.11
CA ALA A 66 -11.67 11.50 3.88
C ALA A 66 -10.86 10.21 4.09
N ALA A 67 -10.19 10.08 5.24
CA ALA A 67 -9.40 8.90 5.54
C ALA A 67 -10.26 7.62 5.60
N GLY A 68 -9.72 6.54 5.05
CA GLY A 68 -10.41 5.26 4.95
C GLY A 68 -11.37 5.13 3.77
N LYS A 69 -11.52 6.18 2.95
CA LYS A 69 -12.35 6.17 1.74
C LYS A 69 -11.50 6.14 0.48
N THR A 70 -12.08 5.62 -0.59
CA THR A 70 -11.52 5.76 -1.92
C THR A 70 -11.81 7.16 -2.48
N PRO A 71 -11.06 7.64 -3.47
CA PRO A 71 -11.37 8.91 -4.15
C PRO A 71 -12.78 8.96 -4.72
N SER A 72 -13.29 7.83 -5.24
CA SER A 72 -14.64 7.70 -5.80
C SER A 72 -15.74 7.84 -4.75
N GLU A 73 -15.55 7.23 -3.58
CA GLU A 73 -16.49 7.35 -2.45
C GLU A 73 -16.50 8.78 -1.91
N LEU A 74 -15.31 9.39 -1.78
CA LEU A 74 -15.18 10.77 -1.32
C LEU A 74 -15.85 11.76 -2.31
N GLN A 75 -15.67 11.54 -3.61
CA GLN A 75 -16.33 12.32 -4.67
C GLN A 75 -17.85 12.29 -4.50
N THR A 76 -18.43 11.09 -4.40
CA THR A 76 -19.88 10.89 -4.26
C THR A 76 -20.44 11.59 -3.01
N GLU A 77 -19.69 11.54 -1.91
CA GLU A 77 -20.11 12.19 -0.67
C GLU A 77 -20.05 13.73 -0.78
N ILE A 78 -18.99 14.29 -1.40
CA ILE A 78 -18.88 15.72 -1.64
C ILE A 78 -20.03 16.19 -2.53
N GLU A 79 -20.32 15.49 -3.63
CA GLU A 79 -21.44 15.80 -4.53
C GLU A 79 -22.76 15.80 -3.78
N THR A 80 -23.00 14.79 -2.95
CA THR A 80 -24.24 14.69 -2.17
C THR A 80 -24.44 15.86 -1.22
N ARG A 81 -23.34 16.31 -0.56
CA ARG A 81 -23.40 17.46 0.35
C ARG A 81 -23.53 18.79 -0.40
N LEU A 82 -22.86 18.93 -1.54
CA LEU A 82 -22.93 20.14 -2.37
C LEU A 82 -24.28 20.33 -3.03
N LYS A 83 -25.08 19.29 -3.28
CA LYS A 83 -26.44 19.39 -3.83
C LYS A 83 -27.36 20.35 -3.06
N LYS A 84 -27.06 20.63 -1.79
CA LYS A 84 -27.81 21.59 -0.98
C LYS A 84 -27.56 23.05 -1.40
N PHE A 85 -26.44 23.31 -2.09
CA PHE A 85 -25.98 24.66 -2.41
C PHE A 85 -25.80 24.87 -3.91
N VAL A 86 -25.57 23.82 -4.68
CA VAL A 86 -25.28 23.86 -6.11
C VAL A 86 -26.17 22.85 -6.84
N GLN A 87 -26.73 23.27 -7.98
CA GLN A 87 -27.51 22.35 -8.83
C GLN A 87 -26.56 21.44 -9.60
N ASN A 88 -26.80 20.14 -9.56
CA ASN A 88 -26.03 19.11 -10.28
C ASN A 88 -24.50 19.27 -10.15
N PRO A 89 -23.94 19.30 -8.94
CA PRO A 89 -22.51 19.42 -8.77
C PRO A 89 -21.81 18.18 -9.35
N ASN A 90 -20.80 18.39 -10.19
CA ASN A 90 -19.92 17.34 -10.70
C ASN A 90 -18.54 17.59 -10.09
N VAL A 91 -18.08 16.65 -9.27
CA VAL A 91 -16.84 16.76 -8.51
C VAL A 91 -15.85 15.72 -9.01
N THR A 92 -14.59 16.08 -9.08
CA THR A 92 -13.50 15.13 -9.32
C THR A 92 -12.50 15.23 -8.19
N VAL A 93 -12.17 14.11 -7.59
CA VAL A 93 -11.17 14.01 -6.52
C VAL A 93 -9.92 13.34 -7.06
N MET A 94 -8.80 14.04 -7.04
CA MET A 94 -7.50 13.56 -7.53
C MET A 94 -6.48 13.58 -6.40
N PRO A 95 -6.00 12.43 -5.92
CA PRO A 95 -4.85 12.38 -5.01
C PRO A 95 -3.59 12.90 -5.69
N GLN A 96 -2.84 13.79 -5.05
CA GLN A 96 -1.58 14.35 -5.55
C GLN A 96 -0.36 13.74 -4.86
N SER A 97 -0.46 13.42 -3.58
CA SER A 97 0.55 12.66 -2.86
C SER A 97 -0.08 11.43 -2.23
N PHE A 98 0.63 10.32 -2.27
CA PHE A 98 0.16 9.00 -1.88
C PHE A 98 0.96 8.53 -0.68
N GLN A 99 0.65 8.99 0.52
CA GLN A 99 1.20 8.42 1.74
C GLN A 99 0.39 7.20 2.18
N GLY A 100 -0.91 7.25 1.97
CA GLY A 100 -1.84 6.22 2.37
C GLY A 100 -1.95 6.06 3.90
N PRO A 101 -2.85 5.22 4.38
CA PRO A 101 -2.96 4.93 5.79
C PRO A 101 -1.71 4.17 6.31
N PRO A 102 -1.27 4.42 7.57
CA PRO A 102 -0.04 3.85 8.15
C PRO A 102 0.00 2.32 8.21
N ASP A 103 -1.15 1.67 8.22
CA ASP A 103 -1.31 0.21 8.18
C ASP A 103 -1.11 -0.38 6.78
N ARG A 104 -1.15 0.46 5.74
CA ARG A 104 -0.90 0.09 4.36
C ARG A 104 0.47 0.57 3.85
N GLN A 105 1.41 0.85 4.73
CA GLN A 105 2.78 1.18 4.38
C GLN A 105 3.71 0.00 4.63
N VAL A 106 4.76 -0.12 3.81
CA VAL A 106 5.91 -0.99 4.08
C VAL A 106 6.98 -0.15 4.76
N LYS A 107 7.40 -0.58 5.95
CA LYS A 107 8.40 0.15 6.76
C LYS A 107 9.77 -0.48 6.60
N VAL A 108 10.80 0.33 6.42
CA VAL A 108 12.18 -0.14 6.36
C VAL A 108 12.96 0.44 7.52
N ILE A 109 13.63 -0.43 8.28
CA ILE A 109 14.39 -0.08 9.49
C ILE A 109 15.78 -0.69 9.42
N GLY A 110 16.77 0.02 9.92
CA GLY A 110 18.15 -0.45 10.05
C GLY A 110 19.05 0.03 8.91
N GLU A 111 19.93 -0.83 8.42
CA GLU A 111 21.04 -0.51 7.53
C GLU A 111 20.64 -0.40 6.04
N ALA A 112 19.53 0.29 5.74
CA ALA A 112 19.28 0.85 4.42
C ALA A 112 19.93 2.24 4.30
N VAL A 113 20.24 2.69 3.09
CA VAL A 113 20.82 4.03 2.87
C VAL A 113 19.84 5.12 3.26
N ASP A 114 18.55 4.93 2.96
CA ASP A 114 17.47 5.86 3.27
C ASP A 114 16.27 5.10 3.91
N PRO A 115 16.34 4.79 5.23
CA PRO A 115 15.27 4.08 5.92
C PRO A 115 14.00 4.92 5.98
N GLN A 116 12.90 4.42 5.44
CA GLN A 116 11.63 5.16 5.37
C GLN A 116 10.42 4.24 5.34
N ALA A 117 9.24 4.83 5.51
CA ALA A 117 7.97 4.16 5.25
C ALA A 117 7.56 4.41 3.79
N ILE A 118 7.30 3.34 3.07
CA ILE A 118 6.96 3.36 1.64
C ILE A 118 5.47 3.04 1.50
N PRO A 119 4.68 3.88 0.82
CA PRO A 119 3.28 3.58 0.54
C PRO A 119 3.17 2.27 -0.24
N TYR A 120 2.30 1.36 0.24
CA TYR A 120 2.06 0.11 -0.46
C TYR A 120 1.32 0.35 -1.78
N ARG A 121 1.78 -0.30 -2.82
CA ARG A 121 1.11 -0.38 -4.13
C ARG A 121 1.02 -1.83 -4.58
N ALA A 122 0.06 -2.13 -5.44
CA ALA A 122 -0.11 -3.48 -5.97
C ALA A 122 1.19 -4.02 -6.57
N ASN A 123 1.49 -5.28 -6.28
CA ASN A 123 2.69 -5.98 -6.75
C ASN A 123 4.03 -5.38 -6.28
N LEU A 124 4.03 -4.62 -5.17
CA LEU A 124 5.27 -4.12 -4.59
C LEU A 124 6.17 -5.29 -4.19
N THR A 125 7.40 -5.30 -4.69
CA THR A 125 8.39 -6.34 -4.41
C THR A 125 9.48 -5.85 -3.45
N LEU A 126 10.24 -6.79 -2.91
CA LEU A 126 11.40 -6.49 -2.06
C LEU A 126 12.45 -5.65 -2.80
N LEU A 127 12.64 -5.91 -4.09
CA LEU A 127 13.56 -5.14 -4.94
C LEU A 127 13.08 -3.69 -5.11
N ASP A 128 11.77 -3.46 -5.31
CA ASP A 128 11.21 -2.11 -5.38
C ASP A 128 11.45 -1.33 -4.09
N VAL A 129 11.30 -2.00 -2.93
CA VAL A 129 11.60 -1.42 -1.62
C VAL A 129 13.05 -1.03 -1.52
N MET A 130 13.98 -1.89 -1.97
CA MET A 130 15.41 -1.59 -1.95
C MET A 130 15.78 -0.44 -2.90
N ILE A 131 15.13 -0.33 -4.06
CA ILE A 131 15.29 0.81 -4.96
C ILE A 131 14.84 2.11 -4.28
N ALA A 132 13.66 2.10 -3.64
CA ALA A 132 13.10 3.27 -2.97
C ALA A 132 13.98 3.74 -1.80
N THR A 133 14.62 2.81 -1.07
CA THR A 133 15.53 3.10 0.05
C THR A 133 16.99 3.27 -0.36
N ARG A 134 17.29 3.35 -1.67
CA ARG A 134 18.63 3.51 -2.24
C ARG A 134 19.62 2.38 -1.90
N GLY A 135 19.10 1.19 -1.57
CA GLY A 135 19.90 0.00 -1.30
C GLY A 135 20.42 -0.11 0.12
N LEU A 136 21.46 -0.93 0.28
CA LEU A 136 22.07 -1.27 1.56
C LEU A 136 23.26 -0.34 1.87
N THR A 137 23.47 -0.03 3.15
CA THR A 137 24.74 0.59 3.59
C THR A 137 25.88 -0.41 3.49
N LYS A 138 27.11 0.09 3.58
CA LYS A 138 28.33 -0.76 3.64
C LYS A 138 28.41 -1.61 4.91
N PHE A 139 27.64 -1.26 5.92
CA PHE A 139 27.61 -1.96 7.22
C PHE A 139 26.42 -2.93 7.31
N ALA A 140 25.60 -3.07 6.29
CA ALA A 140 24.43 -3.90 6.30
C ALA A 140 24.78 -5.39 6.28
N ALA A 141 24.12 -6.17 7.13
CA ALA A 141 24.10 -7.62 7.04
C ALA A 141 22.90 -8.07 6.18
N GLY A 142 22.94 -7.79 4.88
CA GLY A 142 21.80 -7.97 3.98
C GLY A 142 21.21 -9.38 3.97
N ASN A 143 22.03 -10.43 4.09
CA ASN A 143 21.54 -11.81 4.12
C ASN A 143 20.99 -12.25 5.50
N ARG A 144 21.00 -11.36 6.49
CA ARG A 144 20.33 -11.56 7.78
C ARG A 144 19.08 -10.69 7.92
N ALA A 145 18.62 -10.07 6.81
CA ALA A 145 17.42 -9.26 6.80
C ALA A 145 16.16 -10.09 7.04
N VAL A 146 15.17 -9.48 7.67
CA VAL A 146 13.93 -10.14 8.05
C VAL A 146 12.74 -9.26 7.71
N ILE A 147 11.75 -9.82 7.04
CA ILE A 147 10.44 -9.20 6.88
C ILE A 147 9.57 -9.66 8.06
N VAL A 148 9.08 -8.72 8.84
CA VAL A 148 8.08 -8.96 9.89
C VAL A 148 6.71 -8.66 9.30
N ARG A 149 5.90 -9.69 9.19
CA ARG A 149 4.54 -9.65 8.62
C ARG A 149 3.52 -10.01 9.69
N ARG A 150 2.42 -9.29 9.74
CA ARG A 150 1.30 -9.61 10.64
C ARG A 150 0.19 -10.31 9.86
N VAL A 151 -0.12 -11.55 10.24
CA VAL A 151 -1.20 -12.34 9.63
C VAL A 151 -2.14 -12.80 10.75
N GLY A 152 -3.40 -12.39 10.72
CA GLY A 152 -4.39 -12.79 11.73
C GLY A 152 -4.01 -12.43 13.18
N GLY A 153 -3.27 -11.33 13.39
CA GLY A 153 -2.78 -10.91 14.71
C GLY A 153 -1.46 -11.55 15.14
N VAL A 154 -0.99 -12.59 14.43
CA VAL A 154 0.30 -13.26 14.70
C VAL A 154 1.41 -12.64 13.86
N GLN A 155 2.57 -12.42 14.48
CA GLN A 155 3.76 -11.96 13.76
C GLN A 155 4.51 -13.15 13.16
N GLN A 156 4.73 -13.10 11.85
CA GLN A 156 5.58 -14.03 11.12
C GLN A 156 6.90 -13.35 10.75
N ARG A 157 7.99 -14.06 10.84
CA ARG A 157 9.32 -13.62 10.40
C ARG A 157 9.72 -14.38 9.16
N ILE A 158 10.01 -13.67 8.09
CA ILE A 158 10.45 -14.21 6.80
C ILE A 158 11.88 -13.76 6.60
N HIS A 159 12.83 -14.69 6.62
CA HIS A 159 14.23 -14.39 6.32
C HIS A 159 14.40 -14.15 4.83
N VAL A 160 15.15 -13.11 4.47
CA VAL A 160 15.44 -12.72 3.08
C VAL A 160 16.91 -12.40 2.92
N HIS A 161 17.46 -12.74 1.75
CA HIS A 161 18.88 -12.57 1.45
C HIS A 161 19.06 -11.38 0.50
N LEU A 162 19.05 -10.16 1.07
CA LEU A 162 19.15 -8.92 0.29
C LEU A 162 20.46 -8.77 -0.45
N SER A 163 21.57 -9.28 0.11
CA SER A 163 22.86 -9.20 -0.57
C SER A 163 22.88 -10.07 -1.82
N ASP A 164 22.34 -11.28 -1.77
CA ASP A 164 22.24 -12.19 -2.91
C ASP A 164 21.31 -11.62 -3.96
N LEU A 165 20.18 -11.02 -3.56
CA LEU A 165 19.25 -10.35 -4.47
C LEU A 165 19.92 -9.18 -5.22
N ILE A 166 20.67 -8.32 -4.50
CA ILE A 166 21.16 -7.05 -5.05
C ILE A 166 22.53 -7.22 -5.75
N LYS A 167 23.44 -8.03 -5.17
CA LYS A 167 24.80 -8.16 -5.66
C LYS A 167 24.95 -9.31 -6.64
N ASP A 168 24.30 -10.45 -6.35
CA ASP A 168 24.43 -11.67 -7.14
C ASP A 168 23.28 -11.84 -8.15
N GLY A 169 22.25 -10.98 -8.05
CA GLY A 169 21.10 -11.00 -8.96
C GLY A 169 20.17 -12.20 -8.75
N ASP A 170 20.18 -12.80 -7.55
CA ASP A 170 19.29 -13.92 -7.23
C ASP A 170 17.84 -13.45 -7.06
N VAL A 171 17.11 -13.45 -8.18
CA VAL A 171 15.70 -13.06 -8.24
C VAL A 171 14.77 -13.98 -7.43
N SER A 172 15.23 -15.16 -7.03
CA SER A 172 14.45 -16.06 -6.19
C SER A 172 14.19 -15.46 -4.79
N GLN A 173 15.04 -14.52 -4.37
CA GLN A 173 14.91 -13.77 -3.12
C GLN A 173 13.96 -12.57 -3.22
N ASN A 174 13.43 -12.28 -4.42
CA ASN A 174 12.53 -11.15 -4.62
C ASN A 174 11.10 -11.44 -4.16
N VAL A 175 10.88 -11.33 -2.86
CA VAL A 175 9.59 -11.59 -2.21
C VAL A 175 8.61 -10.47 -2.46
N THR A 176 7.34 -10.80 -2.70
CA THR A 176 6.25 -9.82 -2.77
C THR A 176 5.93 -9.29 -1.37
N MET A 177 5.95 -7.98 -1.22
CA MET A 177 5.60 -7.29 0.00
C MET A 177 4.08 -7.23 0.20
N ARG A 178 3.64 -7.12 1.45
CA ARG A 178 2.23 -6.92 1.80
C ARG A 178 2.05 -5.63 2.60
N PRO A 179 0.82 -5.06 2.60
CA PRO A 179 0.52 -3.89 3.44
C PRO A 179 0.86 -4.18 4.91
N GLY A 180 1.55 -3.23 5.56
CA GLY A 180 1.93 -3.35 6.96
C GLY A 180 3.21 -4.16 7.23
N ASP A 181 3.89 -4.69 6.20
CA ASP A 181 5.18 -5.36 6.36
C ASP A 181 6.25 -4.41 6.91
N THR A 182 7.13 -4.94 7.73
CA THR A 182 8.32 -4.22 8.20
C THR A 182 9.56 -4.98 7.80
N LEU A 183 10.41 -4.38 6.97
CA LEU A 183 11.72 -4.90 6.61
C LEU A 183 12.75 -4.41 7.62
N ILE A 184 13.43 -5.34 8.28
CA ILE A 184 14.50 -5.06 9.26
C ILE A 184 15.82 -5.52 8.68
N ILE A 185 16.77 -4.59 8.55
CA ILE A 185 18.09 -4.85 8.00
C ILE A 185 19.11 -4.64 9.13
N PRO A 186 19.63 -5.73 9.73
CA PRO A 186 20.58 -5.60 10.83
C PRO A 186 21.95 -5.14 10.35
N GLN A 187 22.73 -4.62 11.29
CA GLN A 187 24.13 -4.28 11.06
C GLN A 187 24.98 -5.55 11.02
N SER A 188 26.03 -5.52 10.22
CA SER A 188 27.09 -6.53 10.23
C SER A 188 27.99 -6.33 11.45
N TRP A 189 28.22 -7.40 12.19
CA TRP A 189 29.27 -7.43 13.23
C TRP A 189 30.55 -7.90 12.55
N PHE A 190 31.61 -7.22 12.82
CA PHE A 190 32.93 -7.56 12.31
C PHE A 190 33.52 -8.76 13.09
#